data_e3cc213c66916428930b1b90af2a1beb
#
_entry.id   e3cc213c66916428930b1b90af2a1beb
#
_cell.length_a   1.000
_cell.length_b   1.000
_cell.length_c   1.000
_cell.angle_alpha   90.00
_cell.angle_beta   90.00
_cell.angle_gamma   90.00
#
_symmetry.space_group_name_H-M   'P 1'
#
loop_
_entity.id
_entity.type
_entity.pdbx_description
1 polymer ?
#
loop_
_entity_poly.entity_id
_entity_poly.type
_entity_poly.pdbx_seq_one_letter_code
_entity_poly.pdbx_strand_id
1 'polypeptide(L)'
;MTVVGPDELRFRDFPGRTTSDPFREAGQGASTVREVVIEYVPSRAPHLHPQSEEVVYVVEGTGRVWLDGVFHPVGPGSWYRIPARTPHATMADRGERMSMVCFFPHDDFPSNIEELDLVIDADQEAELD
;
A
#
# COMPACT_ATOMS: atom_id res chain seq x y z
N MET A 1 -23.78 12.07 -3.73
CA MET A 1 -22.62 12.48 -2.91
C MET A 1 -22.55 11.57 -1.68
N THR A 2 -21.37 11.08 -1.38
CA THR A 2 -21.17 10.16 -0.26
C THR A 2 -20.13 10.73 0.69
N VAL A 3 -20.47 10.76 1.98
CA VAL A 3 -19.55 11.18 3.04
C VAL A 3 -19.44 10.05 4.04
N VAL A 4 -18.21 9.68 4.39
CA VAL A 4 -17.96 8.65 5.40
C VAL A 4 -17.15 9.30 6.52
N GLY A 5 -17.74 9.32 7.73
CA GLY A 5 -17.05 9.88 8.90
C GLY A 5 -16.12 8.85 9.54
N PRO A 6 -15.23 9.31 10.42
CA PRO A 6 -14.26 8.41 11.04
C PRO A 6 -14.88 7.27 11.83
N ASP A 7 -16.07 7.49 12.40
CA ASP A 7 -16.76 6.47 13.18
C ASP A 7 -17.40 5.40 12.31
N GLU A 8 -17.47 5.62 11.02
CA GLU A 8 -18.09 4.70 10.07
C GLU A 8 -17.05 3.80 9.39
N LEU A 9 -15.77 4.06 9.59
CA LEU A 9 -14.72 3.27 8.98
C LEU A 9 -14.70 1.85 9.55
N ARG A 10 -14.42 0.90 8.69
CA ARG A 10 -14.25 -0.52 9.05
C ARG A 10 -12.82 -0.91 8.72
N PHE A 11 -12.07 -1.28 9.75
CA PHE A 11 -10.69 -1.70 9.59
C PHE A 11 -10.61 -3.22 9.62
N ARG A 12 -9.74 -3.76 8.77
CA ARG A 12 -9.44 -5.19 8.72
C ARG A 12 -7.96 -5.40 9.03
N ASP A 13 -7.70 -6.37 9.91
CA ASP A 13 -6.34 -6.66 10.36
C ASP A 13 -5.77 -7.84 9.59
N PHE A 14 -4.53 -7.68 9.15
CA PHE A 14 -3.73 -8.72 8.54
C PHE A 14 -2.36 -8.72 9.26
N PRO A 15 -1.57 -9.78 9.15
CA PRO A 15 -0.23 -9.75 9.75
C PRO A 15 0.58 -8.55 9.25
N GLY A 16 0.96 -7.67 10.20
CA GLY A 16 1.74 -6.47 9.90
C GLY A 16 1.01 -5.38 9.14
N ARG A 17 -0.32 -5.47 8.98
CA ARG A 17 -1.06 -4.48 8.18
C ARG A 17 -2.51 -4.38 8.62
N THR A 18 -3.02 -3.16 8.63
CA THR A 18 -4.43 -2.85 8.85
C THR A 18 -4.92 -1.99 7.70
N THR A 19 -6.10 -2.28 7.17
CA THR A 19 -6.64 -1.56 6.02
C THR A 19 -8.08 -1.13 6.24
N SER A 20 -8.46 -0.02 5.58
CA SER A 20 -9.84 0.45 5.51
C SER A 20 -10.14 0.89 4.09
N ASP A 21 -11.30 0.52 3.58
CA ASP A 21 -11.81 0.96 2.28
C ASP A 21 -13.05 1.82 2.56
N PRO A 22 -12.91 3.14 2.69
CA PRO A 22 -14.00 3.98 3.17
C PRO A 22 -15.29 3.89 2.37
N PHE A 23 -15.19 3.69 1.06
CA PHE A 23 -16.37 3.69 0.19
C PHE A 23 -16.83 2.30 -0.23
N ARG A 24 -16.27 1.26 0.36
CA ARG A 24 -16.57 -0.11 -0.06
C ARG A 24 -18.05 -0.47 0.04
N GLU A 25 -18.70 -0.08 1.15
CA GLU A 25 -20.09 -0.41 1.38
C GLU A 25 -21.04 0.73 0.97
N ALA A 26 -20.49 1.92 0.83
CA ALA A 26 -21.27 3.12 0.54
C ALA A 26 -21.46 3.38 -0.96
N GLY A 27 -20.91 2.49 -1.80
CA GLY A 27 -20.92 2.69 -3.23
C GLY A 27 -19.59 3.27 -3.69
N GLN A 28 -18.94 2.52 -4.55
CA GLN A 28 -17.53 2.73 -4.87
C GLN A 28 -17.27 3.83 -5.89
N GLY A 29 -18.19 4.07 -6.80
CA GLY A 29 -17.91 4.96 -7.91
C GLY A 29 -16.87 4.37 -8.85
N ALA A 30 -15.98 5.21 -9.40
CA ALA A 30 -15.02 4.83 -10.44
C ALA A 30 -13.62 4.58 -9.92
N SER A 31 -13.40 4.66 -8.63
CA SER A 31 -12.06 4.53 -8.05
C SER A 31 -12.10 3.75 -6.73
N THR A 32 -10.94 3.28 -6.32
CA THR A 32 -10.74 2.69 -5.00
C THR A 32 -9.81 3.59 -4.21
N VAL A 33 -10.20 3.89 -2.97
CA VAL A 33 -9.35 4.60 -2.02
C VAL A 33 -9.23 3.73 -0.78
N ARG A 34 -8.01 3.58 -0.28
CA ARG A 34 -7.75 2.78 0.91
C ARG A 34 -6.85 3.53 1.87
N GLU A 35 -7.11 3.35 3.14
CA GLU A 35 -6.15 3.71 4.19
C GLU A 35 -5.44 2.43 4.60
N VAL A 36 -4.11 2.48 4.61
CA VAL A 36 -3.28 1.32 4.93
C VAL A 36 -2.30 1.71 6.03
N VAL A 37 -2.28 0.93 7.09
CA VAL A 37 -1.32 1.10 8.17
C VAL A 37 -0.48 -0.17 8.22
N ILE A 38 0.84 0.00 8.15
CA ILE A 38 1.76 -1.14 8.21
C ILE A 38 2.75 -0.96 9.34
N GLU A 39 3.24 -2.09 9.85
CA GLU A 39 4.30 -2.14 10.83
C GLU A 39 5.49 -2.89 10.24
N TYR A 40 6.63 -2.81 10.91
CA TYR A 40 7.80 -3.56 10.46
C TYR A 40 7.50 -5.06 10.42
N VAL A 41 7.87 -5.69 9.33
CA VAL A 41 7.91 -7.14 9.20
C VAL A 41 9.25 -7.52 8.58
N PRO A 42 9.85 -8.67 8.96
CA PRO A 42 11.16 -9.05 8.43
C PRO A 42 11.14 -9.38 6.94
N SER A 43 10.01 -9.74 6.40
CA SER A 43 9.87 -10.02 4.97
C SER A 43 8.43 -9.79 4.52
N ARG A 44 8.27 -9.56 3.23
CA ARG A 44 6.95 -9.34 2.63
C ARG A 44 6.95 -9.81 1.19
N ALA A 45 5.86 -10.44 0.78
CA ALA A 45 5.66 -10.77 -0.63
C ALA A 45 5.23 -9.50 -1.37
N PRO A 46 5.83 -9.20 -2.52
CA PRO A 46 5.36 -8.11 -3.35
C PRO A 46 4.09 -8.50 -4.09
N HIS A 47 3.41 -7.49 -4.60
CA HIS A 47 2.24 -7.69 -5.46
C HIS A 47 2.27 -6.65 -6.58
N LEU A 48 1.34 -6.79 -7.50
CA LEU A 48 1.13 -5.82 -8.57
C LEU A 48 -0.37 -5.59 -8.77
N HIS A 49 -0.68 -4.49 -9.44
CA HIS A 49 -2.05 -4.16 -9.79
C HIS A 49 -2.17 -4.23 -11.31
N PRO A 50 -2.85 -5.26 -11.85
CA PRO A 50 -2.87 -5.47 -13.30
C PRO A 50 -3.74 -4.48 -14.08
N GLN A 51 -4.71 -3.84 -13.42
CA GLN A 51 -5.72 -3.04 -14.10
C GLN A 51 -5.46 -1.54 -14.05
N SER A 52 -4.64 -1.05 -13.13
CA SER A 52 -4.42 0.38 -12.98
C SER A 52 -3.12 0.69 -12.27
N GLU A 53 -2.74 1.96 -12.33
CA GLU A 53 -1.70 2.48 -11.44
C GLU A 53 -2.22 2.57 -10.01
N GLU A 54 -1.30 2.75 -9.08
CA GLU A 54 -1.60 3.11 -7.70
C GLU A 54 -0.85 4.41 -7.37
N VAL A 55 -1.52 5.33 -6.68
CA VAL A 55 -0.88 6.54 -6.14
C VAL A 55 -0.95 6.46 -4.64
N VAL A 56 0.17 6.68 -3.97
CA VAL A 56 0.29 6.58 -2.52
C VAL A 56 0.78 7.89 -1.93
N TYR A 57 0.15 8.30 -0.84
CA TYR A 57 0.61 9.41 -0.02
C TYR A 57 0.92 8.89 1.38
N VAL A 58 2.13 9.14 1.86
CA VAL A 58 2.56 8.74 3.20
C VAL A 58 2.15 9.82 4.20
N VAL A 59 1.29 9.47 5.15
CA VAL A 59 0.79 10.40 6.17
C VAL A 59 1.78 10.50 7.33
N GLU A 60 2.24 9.36 7.83
CA GLU A 60 3.22 9.32 8.92
C GLU A 60 4.02 8.03 8.89
N GLY A 61 5.12 8.02 9.61
CA GLY A 61 6.03 6.89 9.67
C GLY A 61 7.03 6.89 8.52
N THR A 62 8.13 6.16 8.69
CA THR A 62 9.18 6.03 7.68
C THR A 62 9.35 4.59 7.25
N GLY A 63 9.83 4.42 6.03
CA GLY A 63 10.07 3.10 5.47
C GLY A 63 10.67 3.20 4.09
N ARG A 64 10.49 2.15 3.32
CA ARG A 64 10.97 2.07 1.94
C ARG A 64 9.91 1.42 1.07
N VAL A 65 9.80 1.87 -0.16
CA VAL A 65 9.03 1.16 -1.17
C VAL A 65 9.98 0.44 -2.12
N TRP A 66 9.76 -0.85 -2.30
CA TRP A 66 10.47 -1.67 -3.28
C TRP A 66 9.66 -1.64 -4.56
N LEU A 67 10.26 -1.09 -5.63
CA LEU A 67 9.63 -0.98 -6.94
C LEU A 67 10.48 -1.74 -7.94
N ASP A 68 9.98 -2.89 -8.38
CA ASP A 68 10.61 -3.70 -9.42
C ASP A 68 12.13 -3.86 -9.23
N GLY A 69 12.55 -4.19 -8.02
CA GLY A 69 13.94 -4.49 -7.69
C GLY A 69 14.72 -3.38 -7.01
N VAL A 70 14.14 -2.19 -6.84
CA VAL A 70 14.86 -1.04 -6.27
C VAL A 70 14.09 -0.49 -5.07
N PHE A 71 14.79 -0.32 -3.94
CA PHE A 71 14.24 0.34 -2.77
C PHE A 71 14.35 1.85 -2.88
N HIS A 72 13.29 2.55 -2.47
CA HIS A 72 13.26 4.00 -2.39
C HIS A 72 12.81 4.39 -0.99
N PRO A 73 13.55 5.23 -0.26
CA PRO A 73 13.12 5.68 1.07
C PRO A 73 11.92 6.61 0.94
N VAL A 74 10.98 6.47 1.88
CA VAL A 74 9.78 7.31 1.93
C VAL A 74 9.48 7.67 3.37
N GLY A 75 8.81 8.78 3.59
CA GLY A 75 8.42 9.26 4.89
C GLY A 75 7.25 10.22 4.80
N PRO A 76 6.87 10.89 5.90
CA PRO A 76 5.72 11.77 5.91
C PRO A 76 5.80 12.83 4.81
N GLY A 77 4.73 12.94 4.04
CA GLY A 77 4.67 13.86 2.91
C GLY A 77 5.20 13.30 1.59
N SER A 78 5.71 12.08 1.58
CA SER A 78 6.15 11.45 0.33
C SER A 78 4.95 11.03 -0.51
N TRP A 79 5.11 11.17 -1.81
CA TRP A 79 4.16 10.65 -2.80
C TRP A 79 4.90 9.66 -3.68
N TYR A 80 4.24 8.60 -4.07
CA TYR A 80 4.79 7.75 -5.12
C TYR A 80 3.68 7.17 -5.98
N ARG A 81 4.04 6.93 -7.25
CA ARG A 81 3.16 6.33 -8.24
C ARG A 81 3.73 5.00 -8.66
N ILE A 82 2.89 4.00 -8.64
CA ILE A 82 3.27 2.66 -9.06
C ILE A 82 2.52 2.38 -10.36
N PRO A 83 3.22 2.28 -11.49
CA PRO A 83 2.52 1.97 -12.75
C PRO A 83 1.83 0.61 -12.69
N ALA A 84 0.82 0.43 -13.52
CA ALA A 84 0.15 -0.86 -13.64
C ALA A 84 1.18 -1.96 -13.92
N ARG A 85 0.96 -3.13 -13.34
CA ARG A 85 1.78 -4.33 -13.51
C ARG A 85 3.20 -4.24 -12.96
N THR A 86 3.50 -3.26 -12.14
CA THR A 86 4.81 -3.10 -11.52
C THR A 86 4.85 -3.80 -10.17
N PRO A 87 5.70 -4.81 -9.99
CA PRO A 87 5.87 -5.46 -8.69
C PRO A 87 6.36 -4.46 -7.66
N HIS A 88 5.73 -4.47 -6.49
CA HIS A 88 6.10 -3.54 -5.43
C HIS A 88 5.72 -4.07 -4.06
N ALA A 89 6.38 -3.50 -3.05
CA ALA A 89 6.06 -3.74 -1.64
C ALA A 89 6.52 -2.53 -0.83
N THR A 90 5.67 -2.06 0.06
CA THR A 90 6.07 -1.01 1.00
C THR A 90 6.41 -1.67 2.33
N MET A 91 7.53 -1.29 2.91
CA MET A 91 8.05 -1.88 4.13
C MET A 91 8.38 -0.79 5.14
N ALA A 92 7.76 -0.84 6.31
CA ALA A 92 8.06 0.10 7.38
C ALA A 92 9.43 -0.21 7.98
N ASP A 93 10.13 0.83 8.41
CA ASP A 93 11.40 0.67 9.13
C ASP A 93 11.17 0.04 10.50
N ARG A 94 12.23 -0.51 11.08
CA ARG A 94 12.15 -1.09 12.42
C ARG A 94 11.67 -0.05 13.42
N GLY A 95 10.69 -0.44 14.24
CA GLY A 95 10.13 0.43 15.25
C GLY A 95 9.18 1.49 14.72
N GLU A 96 8.92 1.50 13.41
CA GLU A 96 8.02 2.47 12.78
C GLU A 96 6.67 1.85 12.48
N ARG A 97 5.69 2.74 12.44
CA ARG A 97 4.35 2.42 11.99
C ARG A 97 4.01 3.44 10.91
N MET A 98 3.79 2.96 9.70
CA MET A 98 3.49 3.83 8.55
C MET A 98 1.99 3.87 8.29
N SER A 99 1.48 5.07 8.08
CA SER A 99 0.10 5.28 7.67
C SER A 99 0.09 5.91 6.27
N MET A 100 -0.68 5.34 5.37
CA MET A 100 -0.70 5.73 3.97
C MET A 100 -2.13 5.78 3.44
N VAL A 101 -2.34 6.67 2.46
CA VAL A 101 -3.56 6.68 1.67
C VAL A 101 -3.20 6.20 0.27
N CYS A 102 -3.92 5.20 -0.22
CA CYS A 102 -3.69 4.58 -1.52
C CYS A 102 -4.89 4.84 -2.42
N PHE A 103 -4.63 5.24 -3.65
CA PHE A 103 -5.65 5.55 -4.63
C PHE A 103 -5.42 4.72 -5.90
N PHE A 104 -6.51 4.15 -6.41
CA PHE A 104 -6.52 3.39 -7.66
C PHE A 104 -7.65 3.93 -8.54
N PRO A 105 -7.38 4.35 -9.77
CA PRO A 105 -8.43 4.74 -10.72
C PRO A 105 -9.10 3.49 -11.31
N HIS A 106 -9.67 2.65 -10.44
CA HIS A 106 -10.31 1.39 -10.79
C HIS A 106 -11.28 1.04 -9.68
N ASP A 107 -12.46 0.57 -10.03
CA ASP A 107 -13.55 0.40 -9.08
C ASP A 107 -13.64 -0.98 -8.43
N ASP A 108 -12.78 -1.92 -8.81
CA ASP A 108 -12.83 -3.29 -8.29
C ASP A 108 -11.46 -3.72 -7.80
N PHE A 109 -11.19 -3.47 -6.52
CA PHE A 109 -9.90 -3.80 -5.94
C PHE A 109 -9.58 -5.31 -6.01
N PRO A 110 -10.50 -6.23 -5.70
CA PRO A 110 -10.17 -7.66 -5.75
C PRO A 110 -9.70 -8.14 -7.12
N SER A 111 -10.18 -7.55 -8.22
CA SER A 111 -9.71 -7.90 -9.55
C SER A 111 -8.45 -7.17 -9.96
N ASN A 112 -7.98 -6.23 -9.13
CA ASN A 112 -6.86 -5.34 -9.43
C ASN A 112 -5.65 -5.61 -8.53
N ILE A 113 -5.50 -6.83 -8.06
CA ILE A 113 -4.34 -7.21 -7.26
C ILE A 113 -3.93 -8.64 -7.60
N GLU A 114 -2.62 -8.83 -7.74
CA GLU A 114 -2.02 -10.14 -7.98
C GLU A 114 -0.79 -10.25 -7.09
N GLU A 115 -0.79 -11.23 -6.19
CA GLU A 115 0.36 -11.48 -5.35
C GLU A 115 1.39 -12.31 -6.10
N LEU A 116 2.65 -12.03 -5.86
CA LEU A 116 3.75 -12.71 -6.54
C LEU A 116 4.39 -13.75 -5.62
N ASP A 117 4.88 -14.82 -6.21
CA ASP A 117 5.58 -15.89 -5.50
C ASP A 117 7.06 -15.51 -5.33
N LEU A 118 7.30 -14.50 -4.52
CA LEU A 118 8.60 -13.90 -4.28
C LEU A 118 8.56 -13.32 -2.87
N VAL A 119 9.69 -13.22 -2.21
CA VAL A 119 9.78 -12.63 -0.87
C VAL A 119 10.86 -11.57 -0.86
N ILE A 120 10.50 -10.38 -0.39
CA ILE A 120 11.42 -9.28 -0.18
C ILE A 120 11.83 -9.29 1.27
N ASP A 121 13.14 -9.39 1.51
CA ASP A 121 13.71 -9.37 2.85
C ASP A 121 13.97 -7.90 3.23
N ALA A 122 13.56 -7.51 4.42
CA ALA A 122 13.74 -6.14 4.91
C ALA A 122 15.21 -5.74 5.01
N ASP A 123 16.11 -6.71 5.15
CA ASP A 123 17.54 -6.45 5.35
C ASP A 123 18.39 -6.63 4.09
N GLN A 124 17.79 -6.77 2.91
CA GLN A 124 18.55 -7.03 1.69
C GLN A 124 18.97 -5.78 0.91
N GLU A 125 18.89 -4.61 1.50
CA GLU A 125 19.13 -3.35 0.79
C GLU A 125 20.50 -3.28 0.12
N ALA A 126 21.52 -3.89 0.70
CA ALA A 126 22.87 -3.84 0.16
C ALA A 126 23.00 -4.50 -1.22
N GLU A 127 22.05 -5.31 -1.60
CA GLU A 127 22.06 -6.02 -2.86
C GLU A 127 21.51 -5.19 -4.01
N LEU A 128 21.06 -3.98 -3.70
CA LEU A 128 20.27 -3.19 -4.64
C LEU A 128 21.02 -2.02 -5.25
N ASP A 129 22.26 -1.92 -4.97
CA ASP A 129 23.12 -0.85 -5.48
C ASP A 129 23.52 -1.05 -6.96
#